data_5eddeb580ef62f5155822206acd41482
#
_entry.id   5eddeb580ef62f5155822206acd41482
#
_cell.length_a   1.000
_cell.length_b   1.000
_cell.length_c   1.000
_cell.angle_alpha   90.00
_cell.angle_beta   90.00
_cell.angle_gamma   90.00
#
_symmetry.space_group_name_H-M   'P 1'
#
loop_
_entity.id
_entity.type
_entity.pdbx_description
1 polymer ?
#
loop_
_entity_poly.entity_id
_entity_poly.type
_entity_poly.pdbx_seq_one_letter_code
_entity_poly.pdbx_strand_id
1 'polypeptide(L)'
;SPHAVARAICDVIGTSTAALRVCVVKALEALVYSIARVRDLRKAKSAKITLGKAIMDFEFSDEQELLREQARGFLADNCPPMAVRKVLDSDAQYDAELWQKVVEMGWTATVIPEEFGGLGLSYLELVVIAEELGRAAAPIPFSSSVYLATEALLMLGSQEQKEKWLPMLASGEAIGTFALAEGNGRPAASNLKTAATGGSVTGRKIPVADGGIADFAVVVAASNQGDGASLHLVELDQSGVSREAVRTLDFTRGHAAIDFANAQSELLGGDGAGWAAMESLLDRAAVLFAWEQVGLADAALEQARDYAMGRYAFGRSI
;
A
#
# COMPACT_ATOMS: atom_id res chain seq x y z
N SER A 1 11.24 -27.70 0.53
CA SER A 1 10.75 -27.15 -0.75
C SER A 1 10.16 -25.77 -0.49
N PRO A 2 10.16 -24.83 -1.46
CA PRO A 2 9.58 -23.49 -1.30
C PRO A 2 8.13 -23.50 -0.80
N HIS A 3 7.34 -24.47 -1.24
CA HIS A 3 5.95 -24.67 -0.79
C HIS A 3 5.82 -24.97 0.70
N ALA A 4 6.79 -25.68 1.32
CA ALA A 4 6.76 -25.96 2.74
C ALA A 4 7.03 -24.72 3.58
N VAL A 5 7.94 -23.86 3.14
CA VAL A 5 8.26 -22.59 3.79
C VAL A 5 7.10 -21.61 3.66
N ALA A 6 6.52 -21.48 2.45
CA ALA A 6 5.36 -20.63 2.20
C ALA A 6 4.14 -21.07 3.06
N ARG A 7 3.90 -22.36 3.19
CA ARG A 7 2.83 -22.90 4.03
C ARG A 7 3.07 -22.59 5.51
N ALA A 8 4.28 -22.78 6.02
CA ALA A 8 4.65 -22.47 7.40
C ALA A 8 4.47 -20.97 7.72
N ILE A 9 4.83 -20.08 6.79
CA ILE A 9 4.62 -18.64 6.95
C ILE A 9 3.13 -18.29 6.95
N CYS A 10 2.33 -18.86 6.05
CA CYS A 10 0.88 -18.67 6.05
C CYS A 10 0.20 -19.16 7.33
N ASP A 11 0.67 -20.27 7.91
CA ASP A 11 0.15 -20.82 9.16
C ASP A 11 0.52 -19.94 10.38
N VAL A 12 1.70 -19.30 10.37
CA VAL A 12 2.14 -18.33 11.39
C VAL A 12 1.37 -17.01 11.31
N ILE A 13 1.06 -16.54 10.10
CA ILE A 13 0.35 -15.26 9.89
C ILE A 13 -1.17 -15.40 10.11
N GLY A 14 -1.70 -16.62 10.19
CA GLY A 14 -3.11 -16.88 10.50
C GLY A 14 -4.10 -16.40 9.43
N THR A 15 -3.67 -16.30 8.17
CA THR A 15 -4.50 -15.82 7.05
C THR A 15 -5.53 -16.85 6.64
N SER A 16 -6.81 -16.49 6.73
CA SER A 16 -7.94 -17.41 6.47
C SER A 16 -8.48 -17.38 5.04
N THR A 17 -8.09 -16.45 4.19
CA THR A 17 -8.59 -16.31 2.82
C THR A 17 -7.67 -16.97 1.78
N ALA A 18 -8.27 -17.74 0.87
CA ALA A 18 -7.54 -18.45 -0.19
C ALA A 18 -6.75 -17.49 -1.11
N ALA A 19 -7.28 -16.28 -1.33
CA ALA A 19 -6.64 -15.25 -2.16
C ALA A 19 -5.32 -14.75 -1.55
N LEU A 20 -5.29 -14.48 -0.23
CA LEU A 20 -4.07 -14.03 0.45
C LEU A 20 -2.99 -15.14 0.46
N ARG A 21 -3.40 -16.39 0.61
CA ARG A 21 -2.50 -17.55 0.50
C ARG A 21 -1.87 -17.65 -0.90
N VAL A 22 -2.63 -17.38 -1.94
CA VAL A 22 -2.13 -17.38 -3.33
C VAL A 22 -1.17 -16.21 -3.58
N CYS A 23 -1.47 -15.00 -3.07
CA CYS A 23 -0.59 -13.84 -3.21
C CYS A 23 0.73 -14.01 -2.46
N VAL A 24 0.70 -14.48 -1.20
CA VAL A 24 1.91 -14.74 -0.41
C VAL A 24 2.74 -15.85 -1.04
N VAL A 25 2.10 -16.91 -1.56
CA VAL A 25 2.81 -17.99 -2.27
C VAL A 25 3.45 -17.45 -3.55
N LYS A 26 2.76 -16.63 -4.35
CA LYS A 26 3.32 -16.03 -5.57
C LYS A 26 4.44 -15.03 -5.27
N ALA A 27 4.32 -14.21 -4.22
CA ALA A 27 5.39 -13.30 -3.79
C ALA A 27 6.62 -14.08 -3.31
N LEU A 28 6.43 -15.19 -2.58
CA LEU A 28 7.53 -16.06 -2.15
C LEU A 28 8.12 -16.87 -3.32
N GLU A 29 7.32 -17.26 -4.29
CA GLU A 29 7.78 -17.90 -5.53
C GLU A 29 8.59 -16.91 -6.37
N ALA A 30 8.16 -15.64 -6.47
CA ALA A 30 8.90 -14.57 -7.12
C ALA A 30 10.23 -14.28 -6.39
N LEU A 31 10.23 -14.26 -5.05
CA LEU A 31 11.43 -14.12 -4.23
C LEU A 31 12.40 -15.31 -4.43
N VAL A 32 11.88 -16.54 -4.44
CA VAL A 32 12.68 -17.76 -4.69
C VAL A 32 13.18 -17.79 -6.13
N TYR A 33 12.38 -17.29 -7.09
CA TYR A 33 12.79 -17.17 -8.49
C TYR A 33 13.87 -16.10 -8.66
N SER A 34 13.77 -14.97 -7.95
CA SER A 34 14.80 -13.94 -7.89
C SER A 34 16.11 -14.50 -7.30
N ILE A 35 16.03 -15.27 -6.21
CA ILE A 35 17.18 -15.96 -5.60
C ILE A 35 17.78 -17.02 -6.56
N ALA A 36 16.94 -17.75 -7.32
CA ALA A 36 17.38 -18.71 -8.31
C ALA A 36 18.00 -18.02 -9.56
N ARG A 37 17.49 -16.85 -9.95
CA ARG A 37 18.01 -16.02 -11.05
C ARG A 37 19.43 -15.53 -10.77
N VAL A 38 19.78 -15.27 -9.52
CA VAL A 38 21.18 -14.97 -9.10
C VAL A 38 22.11 -16.15 -9.37
N ARG A 39 21.62 -17.38 -9.39
CA ARG A 39 22.40 -18.58 -9.66
C ARG A 39 22.59 -18.91 -11.14
N ASP A 40 21.69 -18.41 -12.04
CA ASP A 40 21.66 -18.80 -13.45
C ASP A 40 21.59 -17.62 -14.45
N LEU A 41 22.01 -16.42 -14.08
CA LEU A 41 21.99 -15.18 -14.87
C LEU A 41 22.70 -15.23 -16.26
N ARG A 42 23.15 -16.39 -16.73
CA ARG A 42 23.76 -16.55 -18.06
C ARG A 42 22.98 -17.41 -19.07
N LYS A 43 21.85 -18.02 -18.72
CA LYS A 43 21.16 -18.97 -19.63
C LYS A 43 19.64 -19.01 -19.65
N ALA A 44 18.91 -18.17 -18.97
CA ALA A 44 17.45 -18.20 -19.01
C ALA A 44 16.90 -17.26 -20.10
N LYS A 45 16.81 -17.72 -21.33
CA LYS A 45 15.83 -17.21 -22.30
C LYS A 45 14.47 -17.75 -21.90
N SER A 46 13.51 -16.82 -21.67
CA SER A 46 12.05 -17.01 -21.68
C SER A 46 11.53 -18.40 -21.24
N ALA A 47 11.05 -18.50 -20.01
CA ALA A 47 10.28 -19.67 -19.57
C ALA A 47 8.81 -19.53 -20.02
N LYS A 48 8.46 -20.10 -21.17
CA LYS A 48 7.07 -20.23 -21.63
C LYS A 48 6.43 -21.43 -20.95
N ILE A 49 5.43 -21.19 -20.09
CA ILE A 49 4.63 -22.27 -19.50
C ILE A 49 3.42 -22.50 -20.41
N THR A 50 3.37 -23.69 -21.02
CA THR A 50 2.24 -24.08 -21.88
C THR A 50 1.20 -24.83 -21.04
N LEU A 51 0.07 -24.19 -20.75
CA LEU A 51 -1.11 -24.82 -20.17
C LEU A 51 -2.18 -24.92 -21.27
N GLY A 52 -2.26 -26.06 -21.92
CA GLY A 52 -3.17 -26.24 -23.05
C GLY A 52 -2.78 -25.40 -24.29
N LYS A 53 -3.73 -25.08 -25.16
CA LYS A 53 -3.48 -24.35 -26.42
C LYS A 53 -3.23 -22.84 -26.26
N ALA A 54 -3.25 -22.28 -25.03
CA ALA A 54 -2.94 -20.88 -24.76
C ALA A 54 -1.54 -20.75 -24.13
N ILE A 55 -0.66 -20.00 -24.77
CA ILE A 55 0.61 -19.55 -24.18
C ILE A 55 0.25 -18.37 -23.31
N MET A 56 0.31 -18.53 -21.99
CA MET A 56 0.22 -17.39 -21.06
C MET A 56 1.62 -16.79 -20.90
N ASP A 57 1.77 -15.54 -21.32
CA ASP A 57 2.95 -14.74 -21.07
C ASP A 57 2.76 -14.01 -19.74
N PHE A 58 3.68 -14.22 -18.79
CA PHE A 58 3.67 -13.55 -17.48
C PHE A 58 4.77 -12.49 -17.37
N GLU A 59 5.43 -12.18 -18.49
CA GLU A 59 6.43 -11.11 -18.51
C GLU A 59 5.74 -9.74 -18.60
N PHE A 60 6.37 -8.73 -18.06
CA PHE A 60 5.91 -7.34 -18.23
C PHE A 60 6.15 -6.92 -19.70
N SER A 61 5.32 -6.01 -20.21
CA SER A 61 5.51 -5.45 -21.54
C SER A 61 6.75 -4.55 -21.61
N ASP A 62 7.19 -4.25 -22.82
CA ASP A 62 8.32 -3.33 -23.03
C ASP A 62 8.04 -1.94 -22.42
N GLU A 63 6.78 -1.47 -22.49
CA GLU A 63 6.36 -0.21 -21.87
C GLU A 63 6.43 -0.27 -20.33
N GLN A 64 6.04 -1.38 -19.74
CA GLN A 64 6.09 -1.60 -18.29
C GLN A 64 7.55 -1.73 -17.80
N GLU A 65 8.42 -2.38 -18.57
CA GLU A 65 9.86 -2.41 -18.26
C GLU A 65 10.50 -1.02 -18.41
N LEU A 66 10.10 -0.23 -19.40
CA LEU A 66 10.56 1.16 -19.53
C LEU A 66 10.10 2.02 -18.34
N LEU A 67 8.84 1.85 -17.91
CA LEU A 67 8.32 2.51 -16.69
C LEU A 67 9.16 2.12 -15.46
N ARG A 68 9.52 0.84 -15.32
CA ARG A 68 10.38 0.34 -14.25
C ARG A 68 11.75 1.03 -14.24
N GLU A 69 12.40 1.09 -15.42
CA GLU A 69 13.70 1.73 -15.55
C GLU A 69 13.64 3.23 -15.20
N GLN A 70 12.60 3.93 -15.66
CA GLN A 70 12.37 5.34 -15.35
C GLN A 70 12.10 5.55 -13.86
N ALA A 71 11.23 4.75 -13.25
CA ALA A 71 10.90 4.83 -11.83
C ALA A 71 12.15 4.56 -10.97
N ARG A 72 12.93 3.54 -11.32
CA ARG A 72 14.19 3.21 -10.65
C ARG A 72 15.19 4.34 -10.73
N GLY A 73 15.41 4.91 -11.91
CA GLY A 73 16.31 6.04 -12.12
C GLY A 73 15.88 7.25 -11.31
N PHE A 74 14.59 7.61 -11.40
CA PHE A 74 14.01 8.71 -10.64
C PHE A 74 14.20 8.57 -9.13
N LEU A 75 13.91 7.38 -8.57
CA LEU A 75 14.04 7.13 -7.14
C LEU A 75 15.51 7.04 -6.70
N ALA A 76 16.41 6.53 -7.54
CA ALA A 76 17.84 6.55 -7.24
C ALA A 76 18.36 7.97 -7.06
N ASP A 77 17.88 8.93 -7.86
CA ASP A 77 18.29 10.32 -7.81
C ASP A 77 17.60 11.12 -6.68
N ASN A 78 16.32 10.83 -6.38
CA ASN A 78 15.49 11.62 -5.48
C ASN A 78 15.24 10.99 -4.11
N CYS A 79 15.43 9.68 -3.96
CA CYS A 79 15.23 8.94 -2.72
C CYS A 79 16.43 8.04 -2.37
N PRO A 80 17.67 8.57 -2.35
CA PRO A 80 18.81 7.77 -1.90
C PRO A 80 18.65 7.40 -0.40
N PRO A 81 19.34 6.36 0.10
CA PRO A 81 19.22 5.91 1.50
C PRO A 81 19.43 7.03 2.55
N MET A 82 20.22 8.03 2.23
CA MET A 82 20.42 9.19 3.13
C MET A 82 19.18 10.10 3.20
N ALA A 83 18.37 10.21 2.14
CA ALA A 83 17.11 10.94 2.18
C ALA A 83 16.09 10.22 3.08
N VAL A 84 15.98 8.89 2.96
CA VAL A 84 15.16 8.07 3.85
C VAL A 84 15.59 8.26 5.30
N ARG A 85 16.90 8.16 5.59
CA ARG A 85 17.45 8.35 6.92
C ARG A 85 17.15 9.74 7.51
N LYS A 86 17.16 10.79 6.68
CA LYS A 86 16.80 12.14 7.12
C LYS A 86 15.38 12.21 7.68
N VAL A 87 14.42 11.50 7.09
CA VAL A 87 13.06 11.39 7.63
C VAL A 87 13.06 10.60 8.93
N LEU A 88 13.74 9.44 8.98
CA LEU A 88 13.83 8.60 10.17
C LEU A 88 14.43 9.32 11.39
N ASP A 89 15.40 10.20 11.16
CA ASP A 89 16.16 10.91 12.21
C ASP A 89 15.52 12.27 12.57
N SER A 90 14.33 12.59 12.02
CA SER A 90 13.60 13.85 12.24
C SER A 90 12.19 13.61 12.78
N ASP A 91 11.47 14.70 13.08
CA ASP A 91 10.05 14.66 13.42
C ASP A 91 9.13 14.72 12.18
N ALA A 92 9.70 14.70 10.98
CA ALA A 92 8.93 14.65 9.73
C ALA A 92 8.17 13.32 9.62
N GLN A 93 6.90 13.40 9.28
CA GLN A 93 6.08 12.20 9.11
C GLN A 93 6.27 11.54 7.73
N TYR A 94 6.80 12.29 6.75
CA TYR A 94 7.09 11.83 5.39
C TYR A 94 8.04 12.81 4.70
N ASP A 95 8.53 12.44 3.52
CA ASP A 95 9.31 13.32 2.64
C ASP A 95 8.37 14.10 1.70
N ALA A 96 8.05 15.33 2.08
CA ALA A 96 7.13 16.18 1.32
C ALA A 96 7.69 16.60 -0.06
N GLU A 97 9.01 16.75 -0.18
CA GLU A 97 9.64 17.10 -1.47
C GLU A 97 9.56 15.91 -2.43
N LEU A 98 9.86 14.71 -1.96
CA LEU A 98 9.73 13.50 -2.75
C LEU A 98 8.26 13.26 -3.14
N TRP A 99 7.32 13.47 -2.22
CA TRP A 99 5.89 13.35 -2.51
C TRP A 99 5.47 14.24 -3.66
N GLN A 100 5.86 15.50 -3.66
CA GLN A 100 5.53 16.45 -4.72
C GLN A 100 6.11 16.00 -6.07
N LYS A 101 7.35 15.54 -6.10
CA LYS A 101 7.97 15.00 -7.31
C LYS A 101 7.26 13.74 -7.84
N VAL A 102 6.80 12.87 -6.95
CA VAL A 102 6.02 11.66 -7.29
C VAL A 102 4.67 12.05 -7.89
N VAL A 103 4.01 13.07 -7.35
CA VAL A 103 2.79 13.65 -7.91
C VAL A 103 3.04 14.22 -9.32
N GLU A 104 4.12 15.00 -9.51
CA GLU A 104 4.49 15.56 -10.80
C GLU A 104 4.78 14.47 -11.86
N MET A 105 5.27 13.30 -11.43
CA MET A 105 5.41 12.13 -12.29
C MET A 105 4.07 11.43 -12.64
N GLY A 106 2.96 11.88 -12.05
CA GLY A 106 1.63 11.31 -12.27
C GLY A 106 1.37 9.97 -11.58
N TRP A 107 2.22 9.54 -10.65
CA TRP A 107 2.09 8.21 -10.04
C TRP A 107 0.86 8.09 -9.15
N THR A 108 0.43 9.17 -8.50
CA THR A 108 -0.82 9.25 -7.74
C THR A 108 -2.07 9.11 -8.63
N ALA A 109 -1.96 9.50 -9.88
CA ALA A 109 -3.03 9.49 -10.87
C ALA A 109 -3.13 8.18 -11.68
N THR A 110 -2.20 7.23 -11.47
CA THR A 110 -2.00 6.05 -12.33
C THR A 110 -3.30 5.30 -12.63
N VAL A 111 -4.06 4.89 -11.63
CA VAL A 111 -5.29 4.08 -11.78
C VAL A 111 -6.58 4.89 -11.74
N ILE A 112 -6.50 6.18 -11.51
CA ILE A 112 -7.67 7.06 -11.51
C ILE A 112 -8.12 7.26 -12.97
N PRO A 113 -9.43 7.09 -13.28
CA PRO A 113 -9.93 7.32 -14.62
C PRO A 113 -9.68 8.73 -15.14
N GLU A 114 -9.50 8.88 -16.46
CA GLU A 114 -9.26 10.19 -17.10
C GLU A 114 -10.38 11.20 -16.83
N GLU A 115 -11.62 10.74 -16.71
CA GLU A 115 -12.78 11.60 -16.38
C GLU A 115 -12.66 12.29 -15.02
N PHE A 116 -11.82 11.78 -14.11
CA PHE A 116 -11.50 12.36 -12.81
C PHE A 116 -10.07 12.94 -12.75
N GLY A 117 -9.46 13.22 -13.91
CA GLY A 117 -8.14 13.81 -13.98
C GLY A 117 -6.98 12.83 -13.77
N GLY A 118 -7.25 11.54 -13.83
CA GLY A 118 -6.24 10.48 -13.74
C GLY A 118 -5.62 10.11 -15.09
N LEU A 119 -4.76 9.09 -15.09
CA LEU A 119 -4.11 8.55 -16.28
C LEU A 119 -4.84 7.34 -16.86
N GLY A 120 -5.79 6.75 -16.14
CA GLY A 120 -6.57 5.60 -16.59
C GLY A 120 -5.73 4.36 -16.90
N LEU A 121 -4.53 4.25 -16.35
CA LEU A 121 -3.64 3.11 -16.55
C LEU A 121 -4.10 1.90 -15.74
N SER A 122 -3.49 0.75 -15.98
CA SER A 122 -3.87 -0.48 -15.30
C SER A 122 -3.15 -0.66 -13.96
N TYR A 123 -3.60 -1.66 -13.19
CA TYR A 123 -2.91 -2.05 -11.95
C TYR A 123 -1.53 -2.68 -12.21
N LEU A 124 -1.21 -3.09 -13.45
CA LEU A 124 0.13 -3.60 -13.77
C LEU A 124 1.17 -2.48 -13.73
N GLU A 125 0.83 -1.29 -14.25
CA GLU A 125 1.70 -0.11 -14.13
C GLU A 125 1.85 0.30 -12.66
N LEU A 126 0.77 0.28 -11.88
CA LEU A 126 0.83 0.60 -10.45
C LEU A 126 1.68 -0.41 -9.67
N VAL A 127 1.65 -1.70 -10.02
CA VAL A 127 2.52 -2.75 -9.45
C VAL A 127 3.99 -2.46 -9.71
N VAL A 128 4.34 -2.03 -10.91
CA VAL A 128 5.73 -1.65 -11.26
C VAL A 128 6.20 -0.47 -10.40
N ILE A 129 5.36 0.55 -10.25
CA ILE A 129 5.65 1.70 -9.38
C ILE A 129 5.80 1.26 -7.92
N ALA A 130 4.89 0.41 -7.42
CA ALA A 130 4.93 -0.10 -6.05
C ALA A 130 6.23 -0.87 -5.75
N GLU A 131 6.71 -1.70 -6.69
CA GLU A 131 7.97 -2.43 -6.55
C GLU A 131 9.16 -1.46 -6.40
N GLU A 132 9.24 -0.42 -7.21
CA GLU A 132 10.34 0.53 -7.17
C GLU A 132 10.27 1.45 -5.93
N LEU A 133 9.06 1.86 -5.49
CA LEU A 133 8.87 2.56 -4.21
C LEU A 133 9.34 1.72 -3.03
N GLY A 134 9.01 0.43 -3.02
CA GLY A 134 9.48 -0.51 -2.02
C GLY A 134 10.99 -0.68 -2.04
N ARG A 135 11.59 -0.79 -3.24
CA ARG A 135 13.03 -0.88 -3.45
C ARG A 135 13.79 0.30 -2.86
N ALA A 136 13.23 1.51 -3.00
CA ALA A 136 13.79 2.74 -2.43
C ALA A 136 13.44 2.94 -0.95
N ALA A 137 12.54 2.13 -0.37
CA ALA A 137 11.94 2.35 0.95
C ALA A 137 11.39 3.79 1.09
N ALA A 138 10.69 4.27 0.06
CA ALA A 138 10.27 5.66 -0.08
C ALA A 138 9.35 6.11 1.07
N PRO A 139 9.75 7.11 1.88
CA PRO A 139 9.00 7.53 3.07
C PRO A 139 7.92 8.55 2.67
N ILE A 140 6.92 8.11 1.92
CA ILE A 140 5.81 8.94 1.41
C ILE A 140 4.45 8.26 1.65
N PRO A 141 3.33 8.99 1.71
CA PRO A 141 2.00 8.45 2.02
C PRO A 141 1.34 7.73 0.83
N PHE A 142 2.14 7.09 -0.03
CA PHE A 142 1.65 6.49 -1.27
C PHE A 142 0.68 5.34 -1.01
N SER A 143 1.01 4.44 -0.09
CA SER A 143 0.18 3.27 0.17
C SER A 143 -1.15 3.61 0.85
N SER A 144 -1.17 4.55 1.79
CA SER A 144 -2.41 4.99 2.44
C SER A 144 -3.32 5.75 1.47
N SER A 145 -2.73 6.61 0.64
CA SER A 145 -3.48 7.45 -0.29
C SER A 145 -3.90 6.69 -1.55
N VAL A 146 -2.96 5.99 -2.23
CA VAL A 146 -3.23 5.35 -3.53
C VAL A 146 -3.79 3.93 -3.36
N TYR A 147 -3.16 3.06 -2.55
CA TYR A 147 -3.61 1.66 -2.46
C TYR A 147 -4.89 1.48 -1.65
N LEU A 148 -5.17 2.40 -0.72
CA LEU A 148 -6.30 2.27 0.19
C LEU A 148 -7.37 3.33 -0.06
N ALA A 149 -7.08 4.62 0.13
CA ALA A 149 -8.11 5.66 0.06
C ALA A 149 -8.66 5.85 -1.37
N THR A 150 -7.77 5.95 -2.37
CA THR A 150 -8.16 6.05 -3.79
C THR A 150 -8.94 4.81 -4.23
N GLU A 151 -8.44 3.61 -3.89
CA GLU A 151 -9.12 2.37 -4.25
C GLU A 151 -10.48 2.24 -3.58
N ALA A 152 -10.63 2.66 -2.32
CA ALA A 152 -11.93 2.69 -1.64
C ALA A 152 -12.95 3.59 -2.36
N LEU A 153 -12.52 4.77 -2.82
CA LEU A 153 -13.36 5.67 -3.61
C LEU A 153 -13.72 5.11 -4.98
N LEU A 154 -12.75 4.51 -5.69
CA LEU A 154 -13.01 3.86 -6.98
C LEU A 154 -14.02 2.73 -6.87
N MET A 155 -13.91 1.90 -5.82
CA MET A 155 -14.80 0.76 -5.60
C MET A 155 -16.19 1.16 -5.14
N LEU A 156 -16.30 2.12 -4.24
CA LEU A 156 -17.51 2.32 -3.41
C LEU A 156 -18.07 3.74 -3.46
N GLY A 157 -17.27 4.71 -3.93
CA GLY A 157 -17.66 6.11 -3.94
C GLY A 157 -18.89 6.38 -4.81
N SER A 158 -19.78 7.26 -4.34
CA SER A 158 -20.81 7.85 -5.20
C SER A 158 -20.15 8.70 -6.28
N GLN A 159 -20.93 9.09 -7.30
CA GLN A 159 -20.42 9.95 -8.37
C GLN A 159 -19.90 11.28 -7.80
N GLU A 160 -20.64 11.89 -6.87
CA GLU A 160 -20.28 13.15 -6.23
C GLU A 160 -18.99 13.00 -5.39
N GLN A 161 -18.84 11.89 -4.66
CA GLN A 161 -17.63 11.60 -3.88
C GLN A 161 -16.41 11.41 -4.78
N LYS A 162 -16.58 10.73 -5.91
CA LYS A 162 -15.50 10.55 -6.91
C LYS A 162 -15.12 11.87 -7.57
N GLU A 163 -16.09 12.68 -7.99
CA GLU A 163 -15.88 14.00 -8.59
C GLU A 163 -15.18 14.98 -7.62
N LYS A 164 -15.46 14.87 -6.31
CA LYS A 164 -14.81 15.69 -5.30
C LYS A 164 -13.38 15.26 -5.02
N TRP A 165 -13.16 13.97 -4.75
CA TRP A 165 -11.91 13.51 -4.14
C TRP A 165 -10.89 12.98 -5.13
N LEU A 166 -11.30 12.28 -6.21
CA LEU A 166 -10.34 11.67 -7.12
C LEU A 166 -9.44 12.69 -7.84
N PRO A 167 -9.94 13.86 -8.30
CA PRO A 167 -9.07 14.88 -8.88
C PRO A 167 -8.01 15.40 -7.88
N MET A 168 -8.40 15.61 -6.61
CA MET A 168 -7.50 16.09 -5.57
C MET A 168 -6.45 15.04 -5.19
N LEU A 169 -6.82 13.76 -5.21
CA LEU A 169 -5.87 12.65 -5.00
C LEU A 169 -4.91 12.50 -6.19
N ALA A 170 -5.41 12.65 -7.42
CA ALA A 170 -4.60 12.58 -8.63
C ALA A 170 -3.55 13.71 -8.67
N SER A 171 -3.96 14.93 -8.33
CA SER A 171 -3.09 16.12 -8.28
C SER A 171 -2.22 16.22 -7.02
N GLY A 172 -2.43 15.34 -6.03
CA GLY A 172 -1.74 15.38 -4.75
C GLY A 172 -2.15 16.54 -3.84
N GLU A 173 -3.23 17.27 -4.19
CA GLU A 173 -3.82 18.29 -3.34
C GLU A 173 -4.44 17.71 -2.06
N ALA A 174 -4.84 16.44 -2.10
CA ALA A 174 -5.32 15.72 -0.92
C ALA A 174 -4.55 14.41 -0.73
N ILE A 175 -4.34 14.07 0.53
CA ILE A 175 -3.83 12.78 0.99
C ILE A 175 -4.96 12.07 1.72
N GLY A 176 -5.30 10.86 1.27
CA GLY A 176 -6.29 10.02 1.94
C GLY A 176 -5.63 8.98 2.85
N THR A 177 -6.36 8.51 3.86
CA THR A 177 -5.95 7.38 4.68
C THR A 177 -7.10 6.41 4.96
N PHE A 178 -6.75 5.25 5.54
CA PHE A 178 -7.70 4.19 5.90
C PHE A 178 -7.61 3.84 7.37
N ALA A 179 -8.71 4.00 8.09
CA ALA A 179 -8.77 3.88 9.55
C ALA A 179 -9.63 2.66 9.96
N LEU A 180 -8.97 1.52 10.18
CA LEU A 180 -9.60 0.26 10.60
C LEU A 180 -9.34 -0.05 12.07
N ALA A 181 -8.05 -0.08 12.48
CA ALA A 181 -7.62 -0.59 13.77
C ALA A 181 -8.07 0.29 14.95
N GLU A 182 -8.39 -0.36 16.08
CA GLU A 182 -8.83 0.28 17.33
C GLU A 182 -7.95 -0.13 18.52
N GLY A 183 -6.66 -0.32 18.28
CA GLY A 183 -5.68 -0.76 19.27
C GLY A 183 -5.25 -2.21 19.07
N ASN A 184 -4.92 -2.87 20.17
CA ASN A 184 -4.41 -4.24 20.14
C ASN A 184 -5.53 -5.25 19.82
N GLY A 185 -5.19 -6.22 18.98
CA GLY A 185 -6.08 -7.31 18.61
C GLY A 185 -6.43 -7.31 17.12
N ARG A 186 -7.02 -8.42 16.68
CA ARG A 186 -7.48 -8.57 15.30
C ARG A 186 -8.81 -7.81 15.14
N PRO A 187 -8.94 -6.89 14.19
CA PRO A 187 -10.21 -6.26 13.88
C PRO A 187 -11.25 -7.30 13.45
N ALA A 188 -12.47 -7.15 13.93
CA ALA A 188 -13.64 -7.91 13.51
C ALA A 188 -14.88 -7.03 13.59
N ALA A 189 -15.87 -7.22 12.73
CA ALA A 189 -17.11 -6.45 12.75
C ALA A 189 -17.76 -6.41 14.13
N SER A 190 -17.72 -7.57 14.83
CA SER A 190 -18.33 -7.75 16.17
C SER A 190 -17.59 -7.03 17.31
N ASN A 191 -16.37 -6.54 17.09
CA ASN A 191 -15.58 -5.87 18.13
C ASN A 191 -15.28 -4.40 17.84
N LEU A 192 -15.83 -3.85 16.75
CA LEU A 192 -15.74 -2.41 16.45
C LEU A 192 -16.44 -1.59 17.54
N LYS A 193 -15.73 -0.57 18.01
CA LYS A 193 -16.21 0.39 19.01
C LYS A 193 -16.54 1.75 18.40
N THR A 194 -15.84 2.11 17.30
CA THR A 194 -16.16 3.31 16.53
C THR A 194 -17.51 3.09 15.87
N ALA A 195 -18.45 4.00 16.09
CA ALA A 195 -19.81 3.92 15.58
C ALA A 195 -20.16 5.12 14.71
N ALA A 196 -20.99 4.89 13.71
CA ALA A 196 -21.56 5.96 12.89
C ALA A 196 -23.06 6.08 13.15
N THR A 197 -23.55 7.30 13.35
CA THR A 197 -24.97 7.57 13.60
C THR A 197 -25.31 8.96 13.06
N GLY A 198 -26.39 9.04 12.27
CA GLY A 198 -26.94 10.32 11.80
C GLY A 198 -25.96 11.17 11.00
N GLY A 199 -25.08 10.55 10.20
CA GLY A 199 -24.06 11.27 9.40
C GLY A 199 -22.86 11.74 10.19
N SER A 200 -22.62 11.18 11.38
CA SER A 200 -21.44 11.48 12.18
C SER A 200 -20.79 10.21 12.73
N VAL A 201 -19.46 10.25 12.95
CA VAL A 201 -18.65 9.18 13.51
C VAL A 201 -18.19 9.56 14.91
N THR A 202 -18.23 8.59 15.83
CA THR A 202 -17.70 8.70 17.20
C THR A 202 -16.88 7.46 17.56
N GLY A 203 -15.68 7.66 18.07
CA GLY A 203 -14.77 6.59 18.47
C GLY A 203 -13.31 6.94 18.29
N ARG A 204 -12.43 5.94 18.37
CA ARG A 204 -10.97 6.11 18.24
C ARG A 204 -10.40 5.05 17.31
N LYS A 205 -9.55 5.48 16.37
CA LYS A 205 -8.76 4.62 15.49
C LYS A 205 -7.26 4.76 15.79
N ILE A 206 -6.59 3.60 15.94
CA ILE A 206 -5.17 3.53 16.28
C ILE A 206 -4.59 2.13 15.98
N PRO A 207 -3.41 2.01 15.33
CA PRO A 207 -2.72 3.07 14.60
C PRO A 207 -3.37 3.31 13.24
N VAL A 208 -3.29 4.55 12.74
CA VAL A 208 -3.72 4.93 11.38
C VAL A 208 -2.48 5.41 10.63
N ALA A 209 -2.11 4.72 9.56
CA ALA A 209 -0.98 5.09 8.72
C ALA A 209 -1.25 6.45 8.06
N ASP A 210 -0.26 7.34 8.10
CA ASP A 210 -0.34 8.71 7.57
C ASP A 210 -1.51 9.56 8.11
N GLY A 211 -2.17 9.08 9.18
CA GLY A 211 -3.33 9.76 9.77
C GLY A 211 -3.02 11.15 10.34
N GLY A 212 -1.75 11.44 10.63
CA GLY A 212 -1.30 12.76 11.08
C GLY A 212 -1.29 13.83 10.00
N ILE A 213 -1.17 13.43 8.73
CA ILE A 213 -1.01 14.33 7.57
C ILE A 213 -2.16 14.24 6.57
N ALA A 214 -3.01 13.22 6.68
CA ALA A 214 -4.12 13.01 5.75
C ALA A 214 -5.18 14.11 5.87
N ASP A 215 -5.81 14.44 4.75
CA ASP A 215 -6.92 15.40 4.65
C ASP A 215 -8.25 14.73 4.96
N PHE A 216 -8.41 13.46 4.59
CA PHE A 216 -9.58 12.66 4.94
C PHE A 216 -9.21 11.22 5.27
N ALA A 217 -10.10 10.54 5.99
CA ALA A 217 -9.99 9.13 6.28
C ALA A 217 -11.21 8.35 5.80
N VAL A 218 -10.97 7.16 5.24
CA VAL A 218 -11.99 6.12 5.12
C VAL A 218 -12.05 5.35 6.43
N VAL A 219 -13.10 5.55 7.21
CA VAL A 219 -13.25 5.02 8.56
C VAL A 219 -14.19 3.81 8.53
N VAL A 220 -13.73 2.68 9.07
CA VAL A 220 -14.59 1.50 9.30
C VAL A 220 -15.31 1.68 10.63
N ALA A 221 -16.63 1.78 10.61
CA ALA A 221 -17.46 1.97 11.80
C ALA A 221 -18.45 0.81 11.99
N ALA A 222 -18.84 0.55 13.24
CA ALA A 222 -19.88 -0.42 13.55
C ALA A 222 -21.23 0.05 12.97
N SER A 223 -21.96 -0.89 12.41
CA SER A 223 -23.34 -0.73 11.95
C SER A 223 -24.24 -1.76 12.64
N ASN A 224 -25.51 -1.40 12.86
CA ASN A 224 -26.52 -2.36 13.33
C ASN A 224 -27.20 -3.12 12.18
N GLN A 225 -26.73 -2.92 10.95
CA GLN A 225 -27.29 -3.53 9.74
C GLN A 225 -26.30 -4.47 9.08
N GLY A 226 -26.78 -5.33 8.22
CA GLY A 226 -26.03 -6.17 7.32
C GLY A 226 -24.91 -7.00 7.99
N ASP A 227 -23.68 -6.78 7.57
CA ASP A 227 -22.48 -7.48 8.08
C ASP A 227 -21.89 -6.88 9.36
N GLY A 228 -22.56 -5.88 9.95
CA GLY A 228 -22.16 -5.24 11.21
C GLY A 228 -21.16 -4.09 11.07
N ALA A 229 -20.84 -3.68 9.86
CA ALA A 229 -19.94 -2.55 9.61
C ALA A 229 -20.41 -1.68 8.44
N SER A 230 -19.98 -0.42 8.45
CA SER A 230 -20.10 0.53 7.33
C SER A 230 -18.81 1.32 7.16
N LEU A 231 -18.58 1.84 5.97
CA LEU A 231 -17.46 2.70 5.65
C LEU A 231 -17.91 4.14 5.56
N HIS A 232 -17.12 5.04 6.11
CA HIS A 232 -17.43 6.48 6.13
C HIS A 232 -16.24 7.30 5.68
N LEU A 233 -16.48 8.29 4.82
CA LEU A 233 -15.53 9.36 4.53
C LEU A 233 -15.64 10.42 5.61
N VAL A 234 -14.52 10.75 6.23
CA VAL A 234 -14.42 11.76 7.28
C VAL A 234 -13.31 12.72 6.93
N GLU A 235 -13.63 13.99 6.68
CA GLU A 235 -12.62 15.04 6.55
C GLU A 235 -11.95 15.24 7.91
N LEU A 236 -10.61 15.34 7.92
CA LEU A 236 -9.86 15.36 9.19
C LEU A 236 -9.57 16.78 9.71
N ASP A 237 -9.82 17.80 8.89
CA ASP A 237 -9.75 19.21 9.31
C ASP A 237 -11.15 19.75 9.62
N GLN A 238 -11.73 19.24 10.70
CA GLN A 238 -13.04 19.68 11.18
C GLN A 238 -13.12 19.62 12.71
N SER A 239 -14.14 20.29 13.26
CA SER A 239 -14.47 20.15 14.69
C SER A 239 -14.89 18.70 15.00
N GLY A 240 -14.48 18.19 16.17
CA GLY A 240 -14.76 16.83 16.57
C GLY A 240 -13.74 15.80 16.08
N VAL A 241 -12.66 16.22 15.41
CA VAL A 241 -11.52 15.38 15.07
C VAL A 241 -10.29 15.85 15.82
N SER A 242 -9.58 14.94 16.49
CA SER A 242 -8.25 15.21 17.05
C SER A 242 -7.29 14.11 16.67
N ARG A 243 -6.03 14.48 16.46
CA ARG A 243 -4.97 13.60 15.97
C ARG A 243 -3.76 13.67 16.90
N GLU A 244 -3.21 12.52 17.26
CA GLU A 244 -2.01 12.38 18.07
C GLU A 244 -1.02 11.46 17.37
N ALA A 245 0.23 11.88 17.19
CA ALA A 245 1.26 11.06 16.58
C ALA A 245 1.53 9.80 17.41
N VAL A 246 1.60 8.66 16.74
CA VAL A 246 1.90 7.36 17.37
C VAL A 246 3.20 6.83 16.83
N ARG A 247 4.12 6.49 17.73
CA ARG A 247 5.39 5.89 17.38
C ARG A 247 5.21 4.38 17.17
N THR A 248 5.60 3.89 16.01
CA THR A 248 5.56 2.47 15.63
C THR A 248 6.97 1.93 15.40
N LEU A 249 7.10 0.66 15.00
CA LEU A 249 8.40 0.06 14.65
C LEU A 249 8.91 0.55 13.28
N ASP A 250 8.01 0.86 12.38
CA ASP A 250 8.36 1.43 11.07
C ASP A 250 8.35 2.95 11.17
N PHE A 251 9.53 3.55 11.14
CA PHE A 251 9.71 5.01 11.16
C PHE A 251 9.72 5.63 9.76
N THR A 252 9.62 4.85 8.71
CA THR A 252 9.51 5.38 7.33
C THR A 252 8.13 5.92 7.03
N ARG A 253 7.13 5.59 7.87
CA ARG A 253 5.74 6.01 7.72
C ARG A 253 5.21 6.60 9.02
N GLY A 254 4.63 7.79 8.94
CA GLY A 254 3.93 8.41 10.05
C GLY A 254 2.69 7.61 10.44
N HIS A 255 2.40 7.55 11.75
CA HIS A 255 1.16 6.96 12.24
C HIS A 255 0.51 7.90 13.24
N ALA A 256 -0.81 7.86 13.31
CA ALA A 256 -1.56 8.63 14.31
C ALA A 256 -2.63 7.79 15.00
N ALA A 257 -3.01 8.21 16.19
CA ALA A 257 -4.31 7.95 16.76
C ALA A 257 -5.25 9.07 16.32
N ILE A 258 -6.46 8.72 15.90
CA ILE A 258 -7.49 9.69 15.50
C ILE A 258 -8.72 9.46 16.40
N ASP A 259 -9.09 10.50 17.13
CA ASP A 259 -10.30 10.51 17.94
C ASP A 259 -11.39 11.30 17.20
N PHE A 260 -12.57 10.69 17.12
CA PHE A 260 -13.77 11.24 16.52
C PHE A 260 -14.81 11.49 17.60
N ALA A 261 -15.26 12.73 17.75
CA ALA A 261 -16.29 13.16 18.68
C ALA A 261 -17.46 13.81 17.91
N ASN A 262 -18.37 12.98 17.40
CA ASN A 262 -19.45 13.39 16.48
C ASN A 262 -18.90 14.09 15.21
N ALA A 263 -17.78 13.62 14.67
CA ALA A 263 -17.21 14.15 13.44
C ALA A 263 -18.15 13.90 12.26
N GLN A 264 -18.40 14.92 11.45
CA GLN A 264 -19.25 14.81 10.27
C GLN A 264 -18.67 13.77 9.30
N SER A 265 -19.52 12.96 8.73
CA SER A 265 -19.11 11.88 7.84
C SER A 265 -20.12 11.64 6.73
N GLU A 266 -19.62 11.16 5.61
CA GLU A 266 -20.43 10.69 4.50
C GLU A 266 -20.33 9.17 4.40
N LEU A 267 -21.47 8.48 4.21
CA LEU A 267 -21.46 7.03 3.98
C LEU A 267 -20.75 6.73 2.66
N LEU A 268 -19.82 5.78 2.68
CA LEU A 268 -19.11 5.27 1.51
C LEU A 268 -19.66 3.87 1.17
N GLY A 269 -20.33 3.75 0.04
CA GLY A 269 -21.00 2.51 -0.35
C GLY A 269 -22.32 2.29 0.38
N GLY A 270 -22.64 1.04 0.72
CA GLY A 270 -23.88 0.65 1.40
C GLY A 270 -23.73 0.52 2.91
N ASP A 271 -24.72 1.00 3.68
CA ASP A 271 -24.76 0.76 5.12
C ASP A 271 -24.93 -0.75 5.41
N GLY A 272 -24.13 -1.27 6.34
CA GLY A 272 -24.13 -2.68 6.69
C GLY A 272 -23.49 -3.63 5.67
N ALA A 273 -22.77 -3.11 4.67
CA ALA A 273 -21.99 -3.87 3.71
C ALA A 273 -20.47 -3.55 3.80
N GLY A 274 -20.08 -2.85 4.86
CA GLY A 274 -18.73 -2.30 4.99
C GLY A 274 -17.66 -3.34 5.28
N TRP A 275 -17.99 -4.41 5.98
CA TRP A 275 -16.98 -5.43 6.31
C TRP A 275 -16.51 -6.19 5.07
N ALA A 276 -17.44 -6.69 4.26
CA ALA A 276 -17.10 -7.37 3.00
C ALA A 276 -16.40 -6.45 2.00
N ALA A 277 -16.85 -5.19 1.92
CA ALA A 277 -16.22 -4.17 1.08
C ALA A 277 -14.77 -3.88 1.53
N MET A 278 -14.55 -3.75 2.84
CA MET A 278 -13.22 -3.58 3.43
C MET A 278 -12.32 -4.79 3.16
N GLU A 279 -12.80 -6.02 3.32
CA GLU A 279 -12.03 -7.22 2.99
C GLU A 279 -11.61 -7.23 1.51
N SER A 280 -12.52 -6.88 0.61
CA SER A 280 -12.23 -6.77 -0.84
C SER A 280 -11.20 -5.68 -1.15
N LEU A 281 -11.28 -4.54 -0.48
CA LEU A 281 -10.30 -3.46 -0.58
C LEU A 281 -8.92 -3.91 -0.12
N LEU A 282 -8.84 -4.56 1.05
CA LEU A 282 -7.60 -5.05 1.61
C LEU A 282 -6.96 -6.16 0.76
N ASP A 283 -7.75 -7.02 0.15
CA ASP A 283 -7.26 -8.06 -0.78
C ASP A 283 -6.59 -7.43 -2.01
N ARG A 284 -7.15 -6.36 -2.56
CA ARG A 284 -6.54 -5.61 -3.67
C ARG A 284 -5.27 -4.89 -3.23
N ALA A 285 -5.33 -4.16 -2.13
CA ALA A 285 -4.17 -3.47 -1.57
C ALA A 285 -3.03 -4.43 -1.21
N ALA A 286 -3.34 -5.64 -0.75
CA ALA A 286 -2.35 -6.67 -0.41
C ALA A 286 -1.44 -7.05 -1.58
N VAL A 287 -1.95 -7.00 -2.82
CA VAL A 287 -1.14 -7.23 -4.02
C VAL A 287 -0.06 -6.15 -4.16
N LEU A 288 -0.44 -4.88 -4.00
CA LEU A 288 0.47 -3.73 -4.11
C LEU A 288 1.50 -3.72 -2.98
N PHE A 289 1.06 -3.96 -1.74
CA PHE A 289 1.97 -4.13 -0.60
C PHE A 289 2.95 -5.30 -0.78
N ALA A 290 2.50 -6.40 -1.38
CA ALA A 290 3.39 -7.53 -1.66
C ALA A 290 4.49 -7.17 -2.66
N TRP A 291 4.17 -6.38 -3.68
CA TRP A 291 5.16 -5.90 -4.65
C TRP A 291 6.12 -4.87 -4.04
N GLU A 292 5.66 -3.97 -3.18
CA GLU A 292 6.55 -3.13 -2.38
C GLU A 292 7.56 -3.98 -1.58
N GLN A 293 7.08 -5.03 -0.92
CA GLN A 293 7.95 -5.93 -0.15
C GLN A 293 8.94 -6.70 -1.03
N VAL A 294 8.54 -7.08 -2.24
CA VAL A 294 9.44 -7.73 -3.23
C VAL A 294 10.56 -6.76 -3.61
N GLY A 295 10.24 -5.52 -3.94
CA GLY A 295 11.23 -4.49 -4.27
C GLY A 295 12.22 -4.23 -3.13
N LEU A 296 11.72 -4.10 -1.91
CA LEU A 296 12.56 -3.92 -0.71
C LEU A 296 13.48 -5.14 -0.47
N ALA A 297 12.94 -6.34 -0.60
CA ALA A 297 13.70 -7.57 -0.40
C ALA A 297 14.81 -7.74 -1.45
N ASP A 298 14.53 -7.40 -2.71
CA ASP A 298 15.50 -7.42 -3.80
C ASP A 298 16.64 -6.43 -3.55
N ALA A 299 16.32 -5.20 -3.15
CA ALA A 299 17.32 -4.19 -2.78
C ALA A 299 18.20 -4.64 -1.60
N ALA A 300 17.58 -5.23 -0.57
CA ALA A 300 18.31 -5.74 0.59
C ALA A 300 19.25 -6.89 0.20
N LEU A 301 18.81 -7.79 -0.69
CA LEU A 301 19.65 -8.89 -1.21
C LEU A 301 20.83 -8.35 -2.01
N GLU A 302 20.62 -7.38 -2.88
CA GLU A 302 21.70 -6.75 -3.66
C GLU A 302 22.73 -6.09 -2.75
N GLN A 303 22.30 -5.32 -1.75
CA GLN A 303 23.20 -4.68 -0.79
C GLN A 303 24.01 -5.71 0.00
N ALA A 304 23.38 -6.79 0.47
CA ALA A 304 24.04 -7.86 1.19
C ALA A 304 25.08 -8.57 0.31
N ARG A 305 24.75 -8.86 -0.94
CA ARG A 305 25.66 -9.45 -1.93
C ARG A 305 26.87 -8.55 -2.18
N ASP A 306 26.62 -7.29 -2.46
CA ASP A 306 27.67 -6.32 -2.81
C ASP A 306 28.61 -6.09 -1.61
N TYR A 307 28.05 -6.02 -0.40
CA TYR A 307 28.84 -5.97 0.81
C TYR A 307 29.70 -7.23 0.99
N ALA A 308 29.13 -8.42 0.80
CA ALA A 308 29.86 -9.68 0.94
C ALA A 308 30.99 -9.82 -0.10
N MET A 309 30.77 -9.34 -1.32
CA MET A 309 31.75 -9.35 -2.39
C MET A 309 32.85 -8.30 -2.19
N GLY A 310 32.51 -7.13 -1.64
CA GLY A 310 33.42 -6.01 -1.44
C GLY A 310 34.21 -6.08 -0.13
N ARG A 311 33.70 -6.78 0.90
CA ARG A 311 34.37 -6.88 2.19
C ARG A 311 35.32 -8.06 2.22
N TYR A 312 36.55 -7.75 2.57
CA TYR A 312 37.62 -8.74 2.73
C TYR A 312 37.86 -9.04 4.21
N ALA A 313 38.00 -10.34 4.54
CA ALA A 313 38.46 -10.84 5.82
C ALA A 313 39.30 -12.08 5.57
N PHE A 314 40.40 -12.23 6.31
CA PHE A 314 41.34 -13.36 6.18
C PHE A 314 41.87 -13.57 4.75
N GLY A 315 42.09 -12.49 3.99
CA GLY A 315 42.63 -12.50 2.63
C GLY A 315 41.68 -12.90 1.51
N ARG A 316 40.34 -12.97 1.78
CA ARG A 316 39.31 -13.28 0.79
C ARG A 316 38.03 -12.50 1.05
N SER A 317 37.16 -12.41 0.06
CA SER A 317 35.79 -11.89 0.22
C SER A 317 35.02 -12.76 1.23
N ILE A 318 34.22 -12.13 2.06
CA ILE A 318 33.46 -12.85 3.10
C ILE A 318 32.28 -13.62 2.50
#